data_23c8ad47ca6fbd302c575c0aae0a33d7
#
_entry.id   23c8ad47ca6fbd302c575c0aae0a33d7
#
_cell.length_a   1.000
_cell.length_b   1.000
_cell.length_c   1.000
_cell.angle_alpha   90.00
_cell.angle_beta   90.00
_cell.angle_gamma   90.00
#
_symmetry.space_group_name_H-M   'P 1'
#
loop_
_entity.id
_entity.type
_entity.pdbx_description
1 polymer ?
#
loop_
_entity_poly.entity_id
_entity_poly.type
_entity_poly.pdbx_seq_one_letter_code
_entity_poly.pdbx_strand_id
1 'polypeptide(L)'
;MALKKDSNSLGSEQEKSQNEDSSLLEFKNLDKKKEIESQLLEVSKGDDNENGFLDFGFNQSILNSLKNKGYKNPTPIQKAAIPELMLGRDLLGQAQTGTGKTAAFALPLIEKLTDNKELNAKVLVMTPTRELATQVAESFKSYSSESSNFKTVAIYGGTD
;
A
#
# COMPACT_ATOMS: atom_id res chain seq x y z
N MET A 1 -39.74 19.27 58.62
CA MET A 1 -40.03 18.00 57.94
C MET A 1 -39.54 18.16 56.50
N ALA A 2 -38.31 17.71 56.25
CA ALA A 2 -37.63 17.91 55.00
C ALA A 2 -37.42 16.53 54.31
N LEU A 3 -37.98 16.36 53.14
CA LEU A 3 -37.80 15.16 52.30
C LEU A 3 -36.59 15.37 51.39
N LYS A 4 -35.54 14.59 51.59
CA LYS A 4 -34.42 14.38 50.64
C LYS A 4 -34.93 13.49 49.52
N LYS A 5 -34.78 13.96 48.28
CA LYS A 5 -34.98 13.17 47.05
C LYS A 5 -33.63 12.67 46.60
N ASP A 6 -33.52 11.36 46.50
CA ASP A 6 -32.36 10.66 45.98
C ASP A 6 -32.28 10.86 44.45
N SER A 7 -31.19 11.44 44.01
CA SER A 7 -30.83 11.64 42.59
C SER A 7 -29.52 10.89 42.24
N ASN A 8 -29.52 9.55 42.31
CA ASN A 8 -28.29 8.79 42.05
C ASN A 8 -28.51 7.45 41.34
N SER A 9 -29.50 7.33 40.48
CA SER A 9 -29.72 6.09 39.73
C SER A 9 -29.72 6.22 38.21
N LEU A 10 -29.57 7.41 37.63
CA LEU A 10 -29.58 7.61 36.16
C LEU A 10 -28.18 7.66 35.51
N GLY A 11 -27.10 7.82 36.28
CA GLY A 11 -25.75 7.88 35.73
C GLY A 11 -25.12 6.55 35.38
N SER A 12 -25.51 5.48 36.07
CA SER A 12 -24.89 4.16 35.93
C SER A 12 -25.41 3.32 34.74
N GLU A 13 -26.60 3.61 34.24
CA GLU A 13 -27.17 2.89 33.08
C GLU A 13 -26.70 3.47 31.74
N GLN A 14 -26.43 4.76 31.67
CA GLN A 14 -25.89 5.37 30.43
C GLN A 14 -24.41 5.04 30.19
N GLU A 15 -23.58 4.93 31.24
CA GLU A 15 -22.18 4.50 31.11
C GLU A 15 -22.03 3.01 30.72
N LYS A 16 -22.94 2.14 31.19
CA LYS A 16 -22.95 0.73 30.78
C LYS A 16 -23.35 0.54 29.32
N SER A 17 -24.34 1.28 28.82
CA SER A 17 -24.78 1.20 27.43
C SER A 17 -23.72 1.69 26.44
N GLN A 18 -22.96 2.75 26.78
CA GLN A 18 -21.89 3.25 25.90
C GLN A 18 -20.66 2.33 25.88
N ASN A 19 -20.36 1.60 26.94
CA ASN A 19 -19.27 0.63 26.98
C ASN A 19 -19.60 -0.67 26.24
N GLU A 20 -20.87 -1.11 26.25
CA GLU A 20 -21.30 -2.30 25.49
C GLU A 20 -21.31 -2.03 23.98
N ASP A 21 -21.71 -0.85 23.53
CA ASP A 21 -21.69 -0.47 22.11
C ASP A 21 -20.26 -0.32 21.57
N SER A 22 -19.31 0.21 22.34
CA SER A 22 -17.92 0.33 21.92
C SER A 22 -17.23 -1.04 21.83
N SER A 23 -17.48 -1.94 22.76
CA SER A 23 -16.93 -3.30 22.72
C SER A 23 -17.51 -4.14 21.56
N LEU A 24 -18.79 -3.98 21.24
CA LEU A 24 -19.44 -4.60 20.08
C LEU A 24 -18.90 -4.09 18.76
N LEU A 25 -18.53 -2.81 18.67
CA LEU A 25 -17.89 -2.22 17.50
C LEU A 25 -16.46 -2.72 17.32
N GLU A 26 -15.70 -2.87 18.41
CA GLU A 26 -14.35 -3.46 18.37
C GLU A 26 -14.39 -4.92 17.94
N PHE A 27 -15.32 -5.73 18.46
CA PHE A 27 -15.50 -7.12 18.03
C PHE A 27 -15.86 -7.23 16.54
N LYS A 28 -16.81 -6.43 16.06
CA LYS A 28 -17.20 -6.40 14.64
C LYS A 28 -16.04 -5.98 13.74
N ASN A 29 -15.20 -5.06 14.18
CA ASN A 29 -14.02 -4.63 13.44
C ASN A 29 -12.92 -5.71 13.43
N LEU A 30 -12.77 -6.48 14.52
CA LEU A 30 -11.81 -7.57 14.62
C LEU A 30 -12.21 -8.76 13.74
N ASP A 31 -13.49 -9.10 13.69
CA ASP A 31 -14.01 -10.18 12.84
C ASP A 31 -13.91 -9.80 11.36
N LYS A 32 -14.24 -8.55 11.01
CA LYS A 32 -14.09 -8.04 9.65
C LYS A 32 -12.61 -7.99 9.22
N LYS A 33 -11.70 -7.69 10.15
CA LYS A 33 -10.27 -7.73 9.89
C LYS A 33 -9.76 -9.15 9.64
N LYS A 34 -10.23 -10.14 10.44
CA LYS A 34 -9.91 -11.56 10.23
C LYS A 34 -10.48 -12.11 8.93
N GLU A 35 -11.68 -11.68 8.56
CA GLU A 35 -12.31 -12.07 7.29
C GLU A 35 -11.56 -11.52 6.09
N ILE A 36 -11.11 -10.27 6.16
CA ILE A 36 -10.25 -9.65 5.14
C ILE A 36 -8.88 -10.36 5.08
N GLU A 37 -8.28 -10.68 6.22
CA GLU A 37 -7.01 -11.43 6.28
C GLU A 37 -7.17 -12.86 5.73
N SER A 38 -8.30 -13.55 5.99
CA SER A 38 -8.57 -14.87 5.43
C SER A 38 -8.82 -14.82 3.92
N GLN A 39 -9.54 -13.82 3.41
CA GLN A 39 -9.73 -13.60 1.98
C GLN A 39 -8.42 -13.25 1.27
N LEU A 40 -7.54 -12.46 1.90
CA LEU A 40 -6.19 -12.17 1.40
C LEU A 40 -5.31 -13.44 1.37
N LEU A 41 -5.47 -14.34 2.33
CA LEU A 41 -4.79 -15.63 2.38
C LEU A 41 -5.31 -16.63 1.33
N GLU A 42 -6.60 -16.63 1.03
CA GLU A 42 -7.18 -17.47 -0.03
C GLU A 42 -6.78 -16.99 -1.43
N VAL A 43 -6.73 -15.67 -1.65
CA VAL A 43 -6.20 -15.08 -2.89
C VAL A 43 -4.70 -15.41 -3.09
N SER A 44 -3.96 -15.68 -2.01
CA SER A 44 -2.55 -16.05 -2.08
C SER A 44 -2.29 -17.53 -2.40
N LYS A 45 -3.32 -18.39 -2.41
CA LYS A 45 -3.20 -19.84 -2.69
C LYS A 45 -3.54 -20.23 -4.14
N GLY A 46 -3.85 -19.26 -4.99
CA GLY A 46 -4.19 -19.49 -6.40
C GLY A 46 -2.99 -19.26 -7.32
N ASP A 47 -2.62 -20.31 -8.02
CA ASP A 47 -1.75 -20.42 -9.18
C ASP A 47 -0.23 -20.28 -8.97
N ASP A 48 0.44 -21.46 -9.06
CA ASP A 48 1.85 -21.63 -9.40
C ASP A 48 2.14 -21.24 -10.88
N ASN A 49 1.60 -20.10 -11.32
CA ASN A 49 1.97 -19.52 -12.60
C ASN A 49 3.38 -18.94 -12.47
N GLU A 50 4.33 -19.45 -13.24
CA GLU A 50 5.76 -19.10 -13.19
C GLU A 50 6.05 -17.59 -13.32
N ASN A 51 5.02 -16.75 -13.50
CA ASN A 51 5.18 -15.30 -13.69
C ASN A 51 3.90 -14.50 -13.36
N GLY A 52 3.49 -14.50 -12.08
CA GLY A 52 2.28 -13.79 -11.64
C GLY A 52 2.26 -12.27 -11.87
N PHE A 53 3.36 -11.66 -12.36
CA PHE A 53 3.40 -10.26 -12.79
C PHE A 53 2.96 -10.04 -14.24
N LEU A 54 2.83 -11.09 -15.05
CA LEU A 54 2.35 -11.00 -16.44
C LEU A 54 0.91 -10.49 -16.52
N ASP A 55 0.09 -10.86 -15.55
CA ASP A 55 -1.34 -10.52 -15.50
C ASP A 55 -1.60 -9.02 -15.33
N PHE A 56 -0.59 -8.24 -14.89
CA PHE A 56 -0.71 -6.79 -14.75
C PHE A 56 -0.52 -6.01 -16.06
N GLY A 57 -0.10 -6.67 -17.13
CA GLY A 57 0.11 -6.03 -18.44
C GLY A 57 1.33 -5.11 -18.50
N PHE A 58 2.35 -5.33 -17.66
CA PHE A 58 3.60 -4.59 -17.71
C PHE A 58 4.38 -4.85 -19.00
N ASN A 59 5.09 -3.84 -19.46
CA ASN A 59 6.00 -3.98 -20.60
C ASN A 59 7.14 -4.97 -20.31
N GLN A 60 7.75 -5.48 -21.36
CA GLN A 60 8.80 -6.52 -21.27
C GLN A 60 10.03 -6.06 -20.47
N SER A 61 10.33 -4.76 -20.46
CA SER A 61 11.47 -4.22 -19.71
C SER A 61 11.27 -4.36 -18.19
N ILE A 62 10.08 -4.03 -17.69
CA ILE A 62 9.73 -4.22 -16.27
C ILE A 62 9.74 -5.71 -15.92
N LEU A 63 9.13 -6.56 -16.75
CA LEU A 63 9.09 -8.01 -16.51
C LEU A 63 10.50 -8.62 -16.45
N ASN A 64 11.41 -8.19 -17.33
CA ASN A 64 12.81 -8.61 -17.30
C ASN A 64 13.52 -8.13 -16.02
N SER A 65 13.29 -6.88 -15.61
CA SER A 65 13.86 -6.35 -14.37
C SER A 65 13.40 -7.11 -13.13
N LEU A 66 12.12 -7.48 -13.07
CA LEU A 66 11.54 -8.29 -12.00
C LEU A 66 12.15 -9.71 -11.99
N LYS A 67 12.26 -10.34 -13.15
CA LYS A 67 12.88 -11.66 -13.30
C LYS A 67 14.35 -11.67 -12.85
N ASN A 68 15.14 -10.68 -13.28
CA ASN A 68 16.54 -10.53 -12.89
C ASN A 68 16.72 -10.34 -11.38
N LYS A 69 15.73 -9.77 -10.70
CA LYS A 69 15.68 -9.60 -9.24
C LYS A 69 15.11 -10.80 -8.49
N GLY A 70 14.69 -11.84 -9.18
CA GLY A 70 14.11 -13.04 -8.58
C GLY A 70 12.67 -12.86 -8.08
N TYR A 71 11.95 -11.83 -8.56
CA TYR A 71 10.53 -11.67 -8.27
C TYR A 71 9.73 -12.69 -9.08
N LYS A 72 9.15 -13.66 -8.41
CA LYS A 72 8.32 -14.71 -9.05
C LYS A 72 6.84 -14.36 -8.99
N ASN A 73 6.33 -14.10 -7.80
CA ASN A 73 4.91 -13.83 -7.55
C ASN A 73 4.72 -12.48 -6.85
N PRO A 74 3.68 -11.72 -7.19
CA PRO A 74 3.35 -10.51 -6.50
C PRO A 74 2.86 -10.78 -5.08
N THR A 75 3.27 -9.94 -4.15
CA THR A 75 2.80 -9.99 -2.76
C THR A 75 1.32 -9.56 -2.66
N PRO A 76 0.62 -9.84 -1.54
CA PRO A 76 -0.77 -9.44 -1.37
C PRO A 76 -1.01 -7.94 -1.59
N ILE A 77 -0.13 -7.06 -1.07
CA ILE A 77 -0.25 -5.62 -1.28
C ILE A 77 -0.03 -5.24 -2.76
N GLN A 78 0.84 -5.92 -3.48
CA GLN A 78 1.07 -5.70 -4.91
C GLN A 78 -0.13 -6.16 -5.73
N LYS A 79 -0.70 -7.33 -5.43
CA LYS A 79 -1.91 -7.84 -6.09
C LYS A 79 -3.09 -6.87 -5.94
N ALA A 80 -3.25 -6.27 -4.76
CA ALA A 80 -4.33 -5.34 -4.49
C ALA A 80 -4.09 -3.94 -5.09
N ALA A 81 -2.85 -3.42 -5.04
CA ALA A 81 -2.56 -2.03 -5.38
C ALA A 81 -2.26 -1.81 -6.86
N ILE A 82 -1.53 -2.74 -7.51
CA ILE A 82 -1.09 -2.56 -8.90
C ILE A 82 -2.25 -2.34 -9.86
N PRO A 83 -3.33 -3.15 -9.88
CA PRO A 83 -4.44 -2.96 -10.80
C PRO A 83 -5.12 -1.59 -10.65
N GLU A 84 -5.32 -1.14 -9.42
CA GLU A 84 -5.97 0.15 -9.14
C GLU A 84 -5.12 1.33 -9.64
N LEU A 85 -3.81 1.28 -9.40
CA LEU A 85 -2.87 2.30 -9.86
C LEU A 85 -2.68 2.29 -11.38
N MET A 86 -2.73 1.13 -12.03
CA MET A 86 -2.72 1.03 -13.50
C MET A 86 -3.94 1.71 -14.11
N LEU A 87 -5.11 1.60 -13.48
CA LEU A 87 -6.34 2.30 -13.87
C LEU A 87 -6.30 3.81 -13.57
N GLY A 88 -5.27 4.31 -12.89
CA GLY A 88 -5.13 5.72 -12.53
C GLY A 88 -5.96 6.16 -11.33
N ARG A 89 -6.40 5.21 -10.50
CA ARG A 89 -7.16 5.50 -9.28
C ARG A 89 -6.25 5.94 -8.14
N ASP A 90 -6.79 6.73 -7.22
CA ASP A 90 -6.14 7.04 -5.96
C ASP A 90 -6.16 5.83 -5.03
N LEU A 91 -5.09 5.66 -4.25
CA LEU A 91 -4.94 4.53 -3.34
C LEU A 91 -4.44 4.98 -1.96
N LEU A 92 -5.11 4.53 -0.92
CA LEU A 92 -4.61 4.56 0.45
C LEU A 92 -4.21 3.15 0.86
N GLY A 93 -2.90 2.87 0.88
CA GLY A 93 -2.35 1.54 1.18
C GLY A 93 -1.61 1.50 2.52
N GLN A 94 -2.03 0.62 3.43
CA GLN A 94 -1.34 0.34 4.68
C GLN A 94 -0.88 -1.13 4.70
N ALA A 95 0.41 -1.35 4.90
CA ALA A 95 1.00 -2.67 5.04
C ALA A 95 2.29 -2.60 5.88
N GLN A 96 2.71 -3.71 6.44
CA GLN A 96 3.95 -3.81 7.22
C GLN A 96 5.18 -3.50 6.36
N THR A 97 6.32 -3.21 7.01
CA THR A 97 7.62 -3.08 6.33
C THR A 97 8.03 -4.42 5.71
N GLY A 98 8.72 -4.37 4.56
CA GLY A 98 9.18 -5.58 3.88
C GLY A 98 8.13 -6.31 3.03
N THR A 99 6.87 -5.87 3.00
CA THR A 99 5.80 -6.50 2.21
C THR A 99 5.79 -6.13 0.73
N GLY A 100 6.75 -5.32 0.25
CA GLY A 100 6.85 -4.93 -1.15
C GLY A 100 6.02 -3.70 -1.54
N LYS A 101 5.65 -2.83 -0.57
CA LYS A 101 4.91 -1.58 -0.86
C LYS A 101 5.58 -0.71 -1.93
N THR A 102 6.90 -0.58 -1.88
CA THR A 102 7.63 0.26 -2.86
C THR A 102 7.40 -0.24 -4.27
N ALA A 103 7.51 -1.53 -4.53
CA ALA A 103 7.22 -2.12 -5.84
C ALA A 103 5.75 -1.94 -6.23
N ALA A 104 4.82 -2.04 -5.26
CA ALA A 104 3.40 -1.91 -5.51
C ALA A 104 3.01 -0.57 -6.17
N PHE A 105 3.67 0.54 -5.81
CA PHE A 105 3.42 1.83 -6.46
C PHE A 105 4.46 2.19 -7.53
N ALA A 106 5.72 1.75 -7.39
CA ALA A 106 6.77 2.10 -8.33
C ALA A 106 6.55 1.46 -9.71
N LEU A 107 6.15 0.18 -9.77
CA LEU A 107 5.97 -0.53 -11.04
C LEU A 107 4.91 0.12 -11.95
N PRO A 108 3.68 0.41 -11.47
CA PRO A 108 2.68 1.13 -12.26
C PRO A 108 3.14 2.52 -12.72
N LEU A 109 3.88 3.24 -11.88
CA LEU A 109 4.40 4.55 -12.23
C LEU A 109 5.48 4.47 -13.31
N ILE A 110 6.38 3.48 -13.23
CA ILE A 110 7.41 3.24 -14.25
C ILE A 110 6.76 2.87 -15.58
N GLU A 111 5.73 2.02 -15.58
CA GLU A 111 4.97 1.69 -16.80
C GLU A 111 4.44 2.95 -17.47
N LYS A 112 3.73 3.81 -16.73
CA LYS A 112 3.17 5.06 -17.23
C LYS A 112 4.24 6.06 -17.71
N LEU A 113 5.40 6.10 -17.07
CA LEU A 113 6.51 6.97 -17.44
C LEU A 113 7.22 6.51 -18.71
N THR A 114 7.28 5.20 -18.96
CA THR A 114 7.96 4.63 -20.12
C THR A 114 7.29 5.03 -21.43
N ASP A 115 5.97 5.17 -21.44
CA ASP A 115 5.19 5.56 -22.62
C ASP A 115 5.26 7.06 -22.92
N ASN A 116 5.75 7.88 -21.99
CA ASN A 116 5.69 9.33 -22.08
C ASN A 116 7.05 9.94 -22.37
N LYS A 117 7.20 10.52 -23.59
CA LYS A 117 8.45 11.10 -24.09
C LYS A 117 8.69 12.57 -23.69
N GLU A 118 7.77 13.20 -22.97
CA GLU A 118 7.95 14.57 -22.53
C GLU A 118 8.98 14.72 -21.41
N LEU A 119 9.79 15.75 -21.42
CA LEU A 119 10.94 15.96 -20.53
C LEU A 119 10.60 16.54 -19.15
N ASN A 120 9.33 16.80 -18.85
CA ASN A 120 8.92 17.42 -17.59
C ASN A 120 8.81 16.42 -16.45
N ALA A 121 9.06 16.85 -15.20
CA ALA A 121 8.86 16.03 -14.02
C ALA A 121 7.42 15.52 -13.95
N LYS A 122 7.24 14.21 -13.83
CA LYS A 122 5.94 13.52 -13.93
C LYS A 122 5.45 12.97 -12.60
N VAL A 123 6.38 12.61 -11.72
CA VAL A 123 6.08 11.93 -10.46
C VAL A 123 6.87 12.58 -9.33
N LEU A 124 6.17 12.89 -8.25
CA LEU A 124 6.75 13.31 -6.98
C LEU A 124 6.47 12.25 -5.93
N VAL A 125 7.53 11.74 -5.28
CA VAL A 125 7.41 10.83 -4.14
C VAL A 125 7.95 11.53 -2.89
N MET A 126 7.10 11.68 -1.87
CA MET A 126 7.49 12.28 -0.60
C MET A 126 7.76 11.19 0.44
N THR A 127 8.83 11.35 1.19
CA THR A 127 9.24 10.40 2.24
C THR A 127 9.61 11.15 3.52
N PRO A 128 9.44 10.54 4.71
CA PRO A 128 9.72 11.20 5.97
C PRO A 128 11.21 11.36 6.29
N THR A 129 12.10 10.55 5.66
CA THR A 129 13.55 10.59 5.92
C THR A 129 14.37 10.59 4.64
N ARG A 130 15.63 11.06 4.74
CA ARG A 130 16.60 11.07 3.63
C ARG A 130 16.93 9.66 3.16
N GLU A 131 17.12 8.76 4.10
CA GLU A 131 17.45 7.35 3.86
C GLU A 131 16.34 6.68 3.04
N LEU A 132 15.08 6.92 3.41
CA LEU A 132 13.94 6.37 2.68
C LEU A 132 13.82 6.99 1.29
N ALA A 133 14.10 8.29 1.12
CA ALA A 133 14.14 8.93 -0.20
C ALA A 133 15.17 8.25 -1.13
N THR A 134 16.38 7.98 -0.60
CA THR A 134 17.43 7.28 -1.33
C THR A 134 17.01 5.84 -1.68
N GLN A 135 16.46 5.08 -0.73
CA GLN A 135 16.00 3.71 -0.95
C GLN A 135 14.89 3.64 -2.01
N VAL A 136 13.95 4.58 -1.98
CA VAL A 136 12.89 4.64 -2.99
C VAL A 136 13.47 4.98 -4.36
N ALA A 137 14.36 5.96 -4.45
CA ALA A 137 15.02 6.32 -5.71
C ALA A 137 15.83 5.15 -6.30
N GLU A 138 16.56 4.40 -5.47
CA GLU A 138 17.28 3.19 -5.87
C GLU A 138 16.31 2.09 -6.36
N SER A 139 15.17 1.94 -5.68
CA SER A 139 14.13 1.00 -6.11
C SER A 139 13.61 1.34 -7.51
N PHE A 140 13.27 2.60 -7.76
CA PHE A 140 12.85 3.06 -9.09
C PHE A 140 13.91 2.77 -10.17
N LYS A 141 15.17 3.14 -9.90
CA LYS A 141 16.30 2.84 -10.81
C LYS A 141 16.42 1.34 -11.09
N SER A 142 16.21 0.54 -10.06
CA SER A 142 16.38 -0.90 -10.16
C SER A 142 15.25 -1.65 -10.87
N TYR A 143 14.05 -1.06 -10.94
CA TYR A 143 12.91 -1.60 -11.70
C TYR A 143 12.85 -1.06 -13.13
N SER A 144 13.44 0.12 -13.38
CA SER A 144 13.56 0.66 -14.73
C SER A 144 14.74 0.04 -15.47
N SER A 145 14.63 -0.08 -16.78
CA SER A 145 15.77 -0.48 -17.63
C SER A 145 16.74 0.69 -17.80
N GLU A 146 17.98 0.40 -18.21
CA GLU A 146 18.97 1.43 -18.59
C GLU A 146 18.52 2.29 -19.76
N SER A 147 17.60 1.77 -20.58
CA SER A 147 17.00 2.49 -21.72
C SER A 147 15.74 3.29 -21.35
N SER A 148 15.41 3.43 -20.07
CA SER A 148 14.25 4.21 -19.65
C SER A 148 14.42 5.70 -20.00
N ASN A 149 13.35 6.32 -20.53
CA ASN A 149 13.34 7.71 -20.97
C ASN A 149 13.21 8.73 -19.82
N PHE A 150 13.29 8.29 -18.56
CA PHE A 150 13.17 9.15 -17.39
C PHE A 150 14.35 8.99 -16.44
N LYS A 151 14.58 10.00 -15.62
CA LYS A 151 15.61 10.00 -14.58
C LYS A 151 14.95 10.05 -13.20
N THR A 152 15.47 9.28 -12.27
CA THR A 152 15.07 9.31 -10.86
C THR A 152 16.11 10.08 -10.07
N VAL A 153 15.68 11.09 -9.32
CA VAL A 153 16.54 11.93 -8.48
C VAL A 153 15.97 11.93 -7.05
N ALA A 154 16.81 11.66 -6.07
CA ALA A 154 16.46 11.89 -4.66
C ALA A 154 16.90 13.32 -4.29
N ILE A 155 15.98 14.10 -3.71
CA ILE A 155 16.23 15.48 -3.26
C ILE A 155 15.97 15.53 -1.76
N TYR A 156 16.97 16.00 -0.99
CA TYR A 156 16.85 16.18 0.46
C TYR A 156 17.78 17.30 0.92
N GLY A 157 17.54 17.87 2.10
CA GLY A 157 18.34 18.99 2.62
C GLY A 157 19.79 18.62 2.88
N GLY A 158 20.73 19.53 2.54
CA GLY A 158 22.19 19.34 2.76
C GLY A 158 22.92 18.67 1.60
N THR A 159 22.32 18.57 0.43
CA THR A 159 23.04 18.32 -0.83
C THR A 159 23.29 19.65 -1.52
N ASP A 160 24.54 19.91 -1.94
CA ASP A 160 24.91 21.05 -2.78
C ASP A 160 24.29 20.93 -4.17
#